data_25254e8c02d348dedaa2563386e066f7
#
_entry.id   25254e8c02d348dedaa2563386e066f7
#
_cell.length_a   1.000
_cell.length_b   1.000
_cell.length_c   1.000
_cell.angle_alpha   90.00
_cell.angle_beta   90.00
_cell.angle_gamma   90.00
#
_symmetry.space_group_name_H-M   'P 1'
#
loop_
_entity.id
_entity.type
_entity.pdbx_description
1 polymer ?
#
loop_
_entity_poly.entity_id
_entity_poly.type
_entity_poly.pdbx_seq_one_letter_code
_entity_poly.pdbx_strand_id
1 'polypeptide(L)'
;RDEQRVSLPSRLVRDFDAGGLALVSHEVPLLVEVARDKHVGQMLGERLDGNRFAVRLGDRGALKQALLQLGWPVADEAGYTEGSVLADAHLTCDLRSYQADAVSAWWQDGIDAAGNGVLVLPCGAGKTVIGLGAMAAAGAHTLIIATNITSARQWIREILDKTSLTEDQVGEYSGDRKDIRPVTVATYQVLTWSPVRKKKRGDAEVDDPAGDLG
;
A
#
# COMPACT_ATOMS: atom_id res chain seq x y z
N ARG A 1 -21.50 24.74 -9.33
CA ARG A 1 -20.40 25.41 -8.58
C ARG A 1 -19.13 24.76 -9.07
N ASP A 2 -18.39 25.46 -9.93
CA ASP A 2 -17.05 25.08 -10.36
C ASP A 2 -16.13 25.12 -9.11
N GLU A 3 -15.84 23.96 -8.55
CA GLU A 3 -14.74 23.81 -7.62
C GLU A 3 -13.46 24.05 -8.42
N GLN A 4 -12.83 25.19 -8.17
CA GLN A 4 -11.50 25.49 -8.67
C GLN A 4 -10.56 24.36 -8.18
N ARG A 5 -10.27 23.39 -9.04
CA ARG A 5 -9.20 22.43 -8.81
C ARG A 5 -7.91 23.24 -8.66
N VAL A 6 -7.42 23.34 -7.45
CA VAL A 6 -6.08 23.88 -7.19
C VAL A 6 -5.11 22.98 -7.94
N SER A 7 -4.53 23.50 -9.02
CA SER A 7 -3.52 22.77 -9.78
C SER A 7 -2.28 22.62 -8.90
N LEU A 8 -1.99 21.40 -8.47
CA LEU A 8 -0.77 21.13 -7.73
C LEU A 8 0.43 21.22 -8.67
N PRO A 9 1.56 21.83 -8.21
CA PRO A 9 2.73 22.06 -9.05
C PRO A 9 3.46 20.79 -9.46
N SER A 10 3.24 19.69 -8.74
CA SER A 10 3.89 18.39 -8.97
C SER A 10 2.87 17.27 -9.08
N ARG A 11 3.18 16.28 -9.93
CA ARG A 11 2.37 15.09 -10.16
C ARG A 11 3.22 13.82 -10.09
N LEU A 12 2.64 12.77 -9.54
CA LEU A 12 3.20 11.43 -9.59
C LEU A 12 2.44 10.66 -10.69
N VAL A 13 3.14 10.25 -11.72
CA VAL A 13 2.55 9.59 -12.88
C VAL A 13 3.19 8.22 -13.09
N ARG A 14 2.49 7.33 -13.79
CA ARG A 14 3.09 6.09 -14.28
C ARG A 14 3.99 6.43 -15.46
N ASP A 15 5.22 5.94 -15.43
CA ASP A 15 6.21 6.14 -16.48
C ASP A 15 6.82 4.80 -16.87
N PHE A 16 6.51 4.36 -18.08
CA PHE A 16 6.98 3.07 -18.59
C PHE A 16 8.47 3.10 -18.92
N ASP A 17 9.02 4.24 -19.34
CA ASP A 17 10.44 4.41 -19.64
C ASP A 17 11.29 4.38 -18.37
N ALA A 18 10.74 4.88 -17.27
CA ALA A 18 11.36 4.80 -15.94
C ALA A 18 11.21 3.42 -15.26
N GLY A 19 10.47 2.50 -15.88
CA GLY A 19 10.19 1.19 -15.30
C GLY A 19 9.29 1.22 -14.06
N GLY A 20 8.54 2.32 -13.85
CA GLY A 20 7.70 2.45 -12.66
C GLY A 20 6.91 3.74 -12.58
N LEU A 21 7.36 4.66 -11.76
CA LEU A 21 6.74 5.97 -11.53
C LEU A 21 7.71 7.09 -11.85
N ALA A 22 7.17 8.25 -12.18
CA ALA A 22 7.93 9.49 -12.26
C ALA A 22 7.28 10.59 -11.42
N LEU A 23 8.09 11.34 -10.70
CA LEU A 23 7.72 12.63 -10.13
C LEU A 23 7.94 13.69 -11.20
N VAL A 24 6.88 14.36 -11.62
CA VAL A 24 6.88 15.38 -12.68
C VAL A 24 6.49 16.72 -12.09
N SER A 25 7.17 17.78 -12.44
CA SER A 25 6.77 19.14 -12.08
C SER A 25 6.95 20.07 -13.29
N HIS A 26 5.99 20.99 -13.45
CA HIS A 26 6.12 22.11 -14.40
C HIS A 26 7.06 23.19 -13.86
N GLU A 27 7.29 23.22 -12.55
CA GLU A 27 8.19 24.13 -11.89
C GLU A 27 9.54 23.47 -11.64
N VAL A 28 10.45 23.57 -12.61
CA VAL A 28 11.81 22.99 -12.52
C VAL A 28 12.58 23.43 -11.26
N PRO A 29 12.55 24.70 -10.83
CA PRO A 29 13.20 25.13 -9.59
C PRO A 29 12.71 24.37 -8.36
N LEU A 30 11.39 24.17 -8.23
CA LEU A 30 10.79 23.40 -7.16
C LEU A 30 11.29 21.95 -7.15
N LEU A 31 11.34 21.32 -8.32
CA LEU A 31 11.80 19.95 -8.44
C LEU A 31 13.26 19.80 -7.99
N VAL A 32 14.10 20.78 -8.32
CA VAL A 32 15.51 20.81 -7.87
C VAL A 32 15.62 21.04 -6.36
N GLU A 33 14.78 21.89 -5.78
CA GLU A 33 14.73 22.13 -4.34
C GLU A 33 14.33 20.87 -3.59
N VAL A 34 13.25 20.23 -4.02
CA VAL A 34 12.73 18.98 -3.44
C VAL A 34 13.77 17.86 -3.53
N ALA A 35 14.49 17.76 -4.66
CA ALA A 35 15.54 16.74 -4.83
C ALA A 35 16.76 16.97 -3.94
N ARG A 36 16.99 18.19 -3.45
CA ARG A 36 18.07 18.50 -2.49
C ARG A 36 17.72 18.12 -1.05
N ASP A 37 16.45 17.95 -0.74
CA ASP A 37 16.05 17.45 0.57
C ASP A 37 16.63 16.06 0.79
N LYS A 38 17.26 15.85 1.96
CA LYS A 38 17.96 14.61 2.27
C LYS A 38 17.05 13.39 2.31
N HIS A 39 15.80 13.57 2.71
CA HIS A 39 14.84 12.50 2.87
C HIS A 39 14.18 12.17 1.53
N VAL A 40 13.71 13.18 0.82
CA VAL A 40 13.09 13.05 -0.50
C VAL A 40 14.11 12.58 -1.53
N GLY A 41 15.32 13.15 -1.55
CA GLY A 41 16.37 12.77 -2.52
C GLY A 41 16.75 11.30 -2.48
N GLN A 42 16.63 10.61 -1.33
CA GLN A 42 16.88 9.16 -1.22
C GLN A 42 15.79 8.30 -1.89
N MET A 43 14.60 8.84 -2.09
CA MET A 43 13.46 8.17 -2.74
C MET A 43 13.37 8.49 -4.24
N LEU A 44 14.08 9.53 -4.69
CA LEU A 44 14.20 9.85 -6.10
C LEU A 44 15.33 9.03 -6.74
N GLY A 45 15.03 8.47 -7.90
CA GLY A 45 15.99 7.77 -8.73
C GLY A 45 16.69 8.69 -9.72
N GLU A 46 16.99 8.17 -10.90
CA GLU A 46 17.63 8.93 -11.96
C GLU A 46 16.75 10.09 -12.44
N ARG A 47 17.39 11.20 -12.78
CA ARG A 47 16.73 12.31 -13.45
C ARG A 47 16.51 11.94 -14.92
N LEU A 48 15.26 11.78 -15.32
CA LEU A 48 14.90 11.35 -16.67
C LEU A 48 15.05 12.48 -17.68
N ASP A 49 14.69 13.70 -17.26
CA ASP A 49 14.84 14.92 -18.06
C ASP A 49 14.80 16.18 -17.20
N GLY A 50 14.55 17.35 -17.81
CA GLY A 50 14.51 18.66 -17.13
C GLY A 50 13.48 18.75 -16.01
N ASN A 51 12.38 18.00 -16.11
CA ASN A 51 11.21 18.14 -15.26
C ASN A 51 10.70 16.83 -14.63
N ARG A 52 11.48 15.70 -14.76
CA ARG A 52 11.09 14.40 -14.24
C ARG A 52 12.22 13.70 -13.49
N PHE A 53 11.85 13.01 -12.37
CA PHE A 53 12.69 12.04 -11.67
C PHE A 53 12.00 10.69 -11.61
N ALA A 54 12.74 9.61 -11.85
CA ALA A 54 12.26 8.25 -11.62
C ALA A 54 11.96 8.04 -10.14
N VAL A 55 10.89 7.27 -9.84
CA VAL A 55 10.48 6.91 -8.46
C VAL A 55 10.17 5.43 -8.43
N ARG A 56 10.71 4.73 -7.44
CA ARG A 56 10.39 3.31 -7.27
C ARG A 56 8.95 3.13 -6.78
N LEU A 57 8.27 2.11 -7.27
CA LEU A 57 6.88 1.80 -6.88
C LEU A 57 6.72 1.69 -5.36
N GLY A 58 7.69 1.08 -4.67
CA GLY A 58 7.67 0.92 -3.21
C GLY A 58 7.81 2.21 -2.43
N ASP A 59 8.33 3.27 -3.02
CA ASP A 59 8.53 4.56 -2.35
C ASP A 59 7.34 5.53 -2.57
N ARG A 60 6.33 5.15 -3.38
CA ARG A 60 5.16 5.99 -3.70
C ARG A 60 4.51 6.64 -2.48
N GLY A 61 4.19 5.84 -1.46
CA GLY A 61 3.54 6.34 -0.25
C GLY A 61 4.45 7.21 0.61
N ALA A 62 5.69 6.78 0.82
CA ALA A 62 6.69 7.50 1.61
C ALA A 62 7.04 8.85 0.98
N LEU A 63 7.22 8.89 -0.35
CA LEU A 63 7.49 10.12 -1.10
C LEU A 63 6.34 11.13 -0.96
N LYS A 64 5.08 10.68 -1.12
CA LYS A 64 3.90 11.54 -0.93
C LYS A 64 3.85 12.18 0.46
N GLN A 65 4.14 11.38 1.50
CA GLN A 65 4.18 11.88 2.89
C GLN A 65 5.32 12.88 3.11
N ALA A 66 6.51 12.58 2.59
CA ALA A 66 7.66 13.48 2.72
C ALA A 66 7.42 14.82 2.01
N LEU A 67 6.87 14.79 0.79
CA LEU A 67 6.51 15.99 0.04
C LEU A 67 5.43 16.82 0.76
N LEU A 68 4.43 16.16 1.33
CA LEU A 68 3.39 16.84 2.12
C LEU A 68 3.98 17.53 3.35
N GLN A 69 4.93 16.90 4.05
CA GLN A 69 5.62 17.48 5.21
C GLN A 69 6.47 18.70 4.83
N LEU A 70 7.04 18.73 3.63
CA LEU A 70 7.77 19.88 3.09
C LEU A 70 6.83 21.02 2.62
N GLY A 71 5.52 20.82 2.67
CA GLY A 71 4.53 21.79 2.17
C GLY A 71 4.31 21.74 0.65
N TRP A 72 4.81 20.69 -0.02
CA TRP A 72 4.68 20.49 -1.46
C TRP A 72 3.82 19.24 -1.79
N PRO A 73 2.51 19.31 -1.58
CA PRO A 73 1.64 18.17 -1.89
C PRO A 73 1.71 17.84 -3.38
N VAL A 74 1.67 16.55 -3.69
CA VAL A 74 1.75 16.02 -5.06
C VAL A 74 0.42 15.40 -5.46
N ALA A 75 -0.05 15.68 -6.67
CA ALA A 75 -1.18 14.98 -7.26
C ALA A 75 -0.74 13.57 -7.68
N ASP A 76 -1.42 12.55 -7.18
CA ASP A 76 -1.12 11.16 -7.50
C ASP A 76 -2.00 10.69 -8.67
N GLU A 77 -1.48 10.81 -9.87
CA GLU A 77 -2.13 10.45 -11.13
C GLU A 77 -1.61 9.11 -11.70
N ALA A 78 -0.78 8.40 -10.94
CA ALA A 78 -0.18 7.14 -11.40
C ALA A 78 -1.20 5.99 -11.58
N GLY A 79 -2.41 6.16 -11.06
CA GLY A 79 -3.44 5.11 -11.08
C GLY A 79 -3.04 3.88 -10.26
N TYR A 80 -3.78 2.82 -10.46
CA TYR A 80 -3.53 1.51 -9.87
C TYR A 80 -3.41 0.47 -10.99
N THR A 81 -2.70 -0.62 -10.72
CA THR A 81 -2.73 -1.79 -11.59
C THR A 81 -4.01 -2.57 -11.29
N GLU A 82 -4.72 -2.99 -12.31
CA GLU A 82 -5.84 -3.89 -12.13
C GLU A 82 -5.39 -5.16 -11.42
N GLY A 83 -6.16 -5.58 -10.42
CA GLY A 83 -5.92 -6.82 -9.69
C GLY A 83 -6.25 -8.04 -10.56
N SER A 84 -5.63 -9.18 -10.25
CA SER A 84 -6.05 -10.45 -10.84
C SER A 84 -7.48 -10.78 -10.44
N VAL A 85 -8.26 -11.32 -11.37
CA VAL A 85 -9.65 -11.66 -11.12
C VAL A 85 -9.75 -12.79 -10.09
N LEU A 86 -10.62 -12.62 -9.12
CA LEU A 86 -11.04 -13.65 -8.18
C LEU A 86 -12.35 -14.27 -8.71
N ALA A 87 -12.20 -15.29 -9.53
CA ALA A 87 -13.35 -15.93 -10.17
C ALA A 87 -14.29 -16.54 -9.12
N ASP A 88 -15.59 -16.38 -9.37
CA ASP A 88 -16.70 -17.02 -8.63
C ASP A 88 -16.79 -16.73 -7.12
N ALA A 89 -16.06 -15.72 -6.62
CA ALA A 89 -16.17 -15.33 -5.23
C ALA A 89 -17.52 -14.63 -4.96
N HIS A 90 -18.39 -15.29 -4.19
CA HIS A 90 -19.66 -14.71 -3.75
C HIS A 90 -19.98 -15.08 -2.30
N LEU A 91 -20.86 -14.31 -1.68
CA LEU A 91 -21.35 -14.63 -0.35
C LEU A 91 -22.33 -15.83 -0.42
N THR A 92 -22.23 -16.72 0.55
CA THR A 92 -23.17 -17.83 0.77
C THR A 92 -24.22 -17.50 1.83
N CYS A 93 -24.17 -16.30 2.41
CA CYS A 93 -25.12 -15.80 3.39
C CYS A 93 -25.73 -14.47 2.92
N ASP A 94 -26.95 -14.17 3.40
CA ASP A 94 -27.63 -12.93 3.12
C ASP A 94 -27.06 -11.75 3.91
N LEU A 95 -26.92 -10.61 3.25
CA LEU A 95 -26.61 -9.35 3.92
C LEU A 95 -27.89 -8.74 4.51
N ARG A 96 -27.78 -8.19 5.71
CA ARG A 96 -28.82 -7.30 6.24
C ARG A 96 -28.86 -6.01 5.40
N SER A 97 -29.99 -5.30 5.40
CA SER A 97 -30.16 -4.09 4.57
C SER A 97 -29.00 -3.09 4.73
N TYR A 98 -28.67 -2.72 5.98
CA TYR A 98 -27.58 -1.77 6.23
C TYR A 98 -26.20 -2.29 5.83
N GLN A 99 -25.99 -3.62 5.77
CA GLN A 99 -24.74 -4.22 5.30
C GLN A 99 -24.65 -4.14 3.77
N ALA A 100 -25.74 -4.42 3.10
CA ALA A 100 -25.83 -4.25 1.64
C ALA A 100 -25.64 -2.78 1.23
N ASP A 101 -26.30 -1.86 1.95
CA ASP A 101 -26.14 -0.41 1.74
C ASP A 101 -24.68 0.03 1.92
N ALA A 102 -23.98 -0.50 2.94
CA ALA A 102 -22.58 -0.18 3.18
C ALA A 102 -21.66 -0.70 2.06
N VAL A 103 -21.88 -1.90 1.56
CA VAL A 103 -21.13 -2.46 0.42
C VAL A 103 -21.39 -1.63 -0.85
N SER A 104 -22.65 -1.32 -1.14
CA SER A 104 -23.02 -0.51 -2.31
C SER A 104 -22.44 0.89 -2.25
N ALA A 105 -22.49 1.54 -1.09
CA ALA A 105 -21.91 2.87 -0.88
C ALA A 105 -20.39 2.90 -1.04
N TRP A 106 -19.71 1.81 -0.68
CA TRP A 106 -18.27 1.67 -0.87
C TRP A 106 -17.90 1.38 -2.32
N TRP A 107 -18.63 0.44 -2.97
CA TRP A 107 -18.25 -0.05 -4.30
C TRP A 107 -18.73 0.86 -5.44
N GLN A 108 -19.91 1.47 -5.30
CA GLN A 108 -20.50 2.39 -6.28
C GLN A 108 -20.43 1.87 -7.73
N ASP A 109 -20.72 0.59 -7.93
CA ASP A 109 -20.68 -0.09 -9.23
C ASP A 109 -19.30 -0.03 -9.93
N GLY A 110 -18.23 0.09 -9.15
CA GLY A 110 -16.85 0.08 -9.67
C GLY A 110 -16.42 1.38 -10.37
N ILE A 111 -17.03 2.50 -10.04
CA ILE A 111 -16.62 3.81 -10.58
C ILE A 111 -15.17 4.10 -10.14
N ASP A 112 -14.34 4.70 -11.00
CA ASP A 112 -12.90 4.93 -10.82
C ASP A 112 -12.48 5.57 -9.47
N ALA A 113 -13.35 6.29 -8.80
CA ALA A 113 -13.10 6.87 -7.48
C ALA A 113 -13.65 6.04 -6.31
N ALA A 114 -14.35 4.95 -6.57
CA ALA A 114 -14.95 4.07 -5.56
C ALA A 114 -13.93 3.13 -4.91
N GLY A 115 -14.38 2.30 -3.98
CA GLY A 115 -13.53 1.32 -3.30
C GLY A 115 -12.65 1.88 -2.20
N ASN A 116 -12.90 3.12 -1.75
CA ASN A 116 -12.19 3.77 -0.65
C ASN A 116 -13.17 4.22 0.43
N GLY A 117 -12.81 4.03 1.71
CA GLY A 117 -13.66 4.50 2.80
C GLY A 117 -13.29 3.92 4.16
N VAL A 118 -13.95 4.44 5.18
CA VAL A 118 -13.86 3.95 6.55
C VAL A 118 -15.26 3.55 7.01
N LEU A 119 -15.39 2.29 7.43
CA LEU A 119 -16.63 1.75 7.95
C LEU A 119 -16.66 1.85 9.48
N VAL A 120 -17.55 2.69 10.02
CA VAL A 120 -17.73 2.89 11.46
C VAL A 120 -19.06 2.25 11.90
N LEU A 121 -18.99 1.15 12.63
CA LEU A 121 -20.13 0.42 13.13
C LEU A 121 -19.87 -0.10 14.55
N PRO A 122 -20.91 -0.28 15.38
CA PRO A 122 -20.76 -0.86 16.72
C PRO A 122 -20.20 -2.28 16.68
N CYS A 123 -19.72 -2.76 17.81
CA CYS A 123 -19.32 -4.17 17.96
C CYS A 123 -20.51 -5.09 17.69
N GLY A 124 -20.26 -6.23 17.05
CA GLY A 124 -21.33 -7.20 16.73
C GLY A 124 -22.19 -6.86 15.49
N ALA A 125 -22.02 -5.69 14.87
CA ALA A 125 -22.78 -5.32 13.67
C ALA A 125 -22.37 -6.07 12.39
N GLY A 126 -21.46 -7.03 12.46
CA GLY A 126 -21.05 -7.84 11.31
C GLY A 126 -20.13 -7.12 10.33
N LYS A 127 -19.18 -6.31 10.83
CA LYS A 127 -18.17 -5.63 9.99
C LYS A 127 -17.42 -6.60 9.06
N THR A 128 -17.13 -7.81 9.55
CA THR A 128 -16.48 -8.87 8.77
C THR A 128 -17.31 -9.23 7.54
N VAL A 129 -18.62 -9.44 7.72
CA VAL A 129 -19.53 -9.80 6.62
C VAL A 129 -19.60 -8.70 5.56
N ILE A 130 -19.59 -7.43 5.98
CA ILE A 130 -19.51 -6.30 5.03
C ILE A 130 -18.17 -6.33 4.26
N GLY A 131 -17.05 -6.61 4.94
CA GLY A 131 -15.76 -6.78 4.28
C GLY A 131 -15.73 -7.91 3.27
N LEU A 132 -16.40 -9.03 3.57
CA LEU A 132 -16.58 -10.14 2.62
C LEU A 132 -17.46 -9.76 1.44
N GLY A 133 -18.52 -8.98 1.68
CA GLY A 133 -19.36 -8.42 0.62
C GLY A 133 -18.60 -7.47 -0.30
N ALA A 134 -17.75 -6.62 0.27
CA ALA A 134 -16.88 -5.72 -0.48
C ALA A 134 -15.85 -6.50 -1.33
N MET A 135 -15.24 -7.54 -0.78
CA MET A 135 -14.33 -8.45 -1.50
C MET A 135 -15.04 -9.13 -2.68
N ALA A 136 -16.24 -9.65 -2.47
CA ALA A 136 -17.03 -10.29 -3.51
C ALA A 136 -17.44 -9.29 -4.60
N ALA A 137 -17.83 -8.06 -4.21
CA ALA A 137 -18.17 -7.00 -5.17
C ALA A 137 -16.96 -6.57 -6.01
N ALA A 138 -15.78 -6.49 -5.42
CA ALA A 138 -14.55 -6.15 -6.12
C ALA A 138 -14.11 -7.25 -7.09
N GLY A 139 -14.40 -8.51 -6.81
CA GLY A 139 -14.10 -9.65 -7.68
C GLY A 139 -12.60 -9.81 -8.03
N ALA A 140 -11.71 -9.33 -7.17
CA ALA A 140 -10.28 -9.31 -7.41
C ALA A 140 -9.51 -9.96 -6.25
N HIS A 141 -8.26 -10.38 -6.52
CA HIS A 141 -7.37 -10.86 -5.48
C HIS A 141 -7.31 -9.85 -4.33
N THR A 142 -7.47 -10.35 -3.11
CA THR A 142 -7.69 -9.50 -1.94
C THR A 142 -6.66 -9.75 -0.84
N LEU A 143 -6.10 -8.67 -0.30
CA LEU A 143 -5.27 -8.69 0.90
C LEU A 143 -6.07 -8.13 2.08
N ILE A 144 -6.29 -8.95 3.10
CA ILE A 144 -6.91 -8.56 4.36
C ILE A 144 -5.81 -8.39 5.41
N ILE A 145 -5.73 -7.22 6.05
CA ILE A 145 -4.73 -6.95 7.07
C ILE A 145 -5.39 -6.99 8.46
N ALA A 146 -4.95 -7.93 9.28
CA ALA A 146 -5.42 -8.13 10.64
C ALA A 146 -4.40 -7.65 11.68
N THR A 147 -4.87 -7.31 12.87
CA THR A 147 -4.03 -6.80 13.96
C THR A 147 -3.14 -7.87 14.60
N ASN A 148 -3.58 -9.13 14.62
CA ASN A 148 -2.87 -10.27 15.20
C ASN A 148 -3.29 -11.59 14.56
N ILE A 149 -2.57 -12.67 14.89
CA ILE A 149 -2.79 -14.02 14.33
C ILE A 149 -4.19 -14.55 14.66
N THR A 150 -4.70 -14.31 15.85
CA THR A 150 -6.06 -14.75 16.24
C THR A 150 -7.12 -14.11 15.36
N SER A 151 -7.01 -12.81 15.14
CA SER A 151 -7.90 -12.08 14.21
C SER A 151 -7.75 -12.55 12.78
N ALA A 152 -6.53 -12.83 12.32
CA ALA A 152 -6.30 -13.36 10.98
C ALA A 152 -6.98 -14.72 10.79
N ARG A 153 -6.82 -15.63 11.73
CA ARG A 153 -7.49 -16.94 11.71
C ARG A 153 -9.01 -16.84 11.85
N GLN A 154 -9.52 -15.84 12.56
CA GLN A 154 -10.95 -15.57 12.57
C GLN A 154 -11.45 -15.14 11.20
N TRP A 155 -10.75 -14.24 10.51
CA TRP A 155 -11.09 -13.83 9.15
C TRP A 155 -11.11 -15.04 8.19
N ILE A 156 -10.09 -15.90 8.24
CA ILE A 156 -10.03 -17.11 7.41
C ILE A 156 -11.25 -18.00 7.63
N ARG A 157 -11.62 -18.26 8.88
CA ARG A 157 -12.83 -19.06 9.20
C ARG A 157 -14.10 -18.42 8.65
N GLU A 158 -14.26 -17.09 8.82
CA GLU A 158 -15.43 -16.35 8.33
C GLU A 158 -15.49 -16.37 6.78
N ILE A 159 -14.36 -16.28 6.10
CA ILE A 159 -14.27 -16.40 4.64
C ILE A 159 -14.77 -17.77 4.20
N LEU A 160 -14.23 -18.84 4.76
CA LEU A 160 -14.58 -20.21 4.38
C LEU A 160 -16.02 -20.59 4.76
N ASP A 161 -16.58 -20.00 5.83
CA ASP A 161 -17.96 -20.23 6.27
C ASP A 161 -19.00 -19.47 5.45
N LYS A 162 -18.67 -18.26 4.99
CA LYS A 162 -19.65 -17.31 4.45
C LYS A 162 -19.43 -16.93 2.98
N THR A 163 -18.46 -17.55 2.32
CA THR A 163 -18.22 -17.37 0.89
C THR A 163 -18.09 -18.69 0.15
N SER A 164 -18.15 -18.65 -1.17
CA SER A 164 -17.90 -19.80 -2.04
C SER A 164 -16.42 -20.23 -2.13
N LEU A 165 -15.51 -19.50 -1.47
CA LEU A 165 -14.08 -19.75 -1.55
C LEU A 165 -13.69 -21.01 -0.78
N THR A 166 -12.68 -21.69 -1.29
CA THR A 166 -12.14 -22.94 -0.75
C THR A 166 -10.78 -22.72 -0.07
N GLU A 167 -10.31 -23.70 0.71
CA GLU A 167 -9.04 -23.60 1.47
C GLU A 167 -7.82 -23.33 0.58
N ASP A 168 -7.82 -23.79 -0.69
CA ASP A 168 -6.75 -23.54 -1.64
C ASP A 168 -6.72 -22.11 -2.19
N GLN A 169 -7.80 -21.35 -2.02
CA GLN A 169 -7.92 -19.95 -2.43
C GLN A 169 -7.64 -18.96 -1.31
N VAL A 170 -7.57 -19.41 -0.04
CA VAL A 170 -7.42 -18.56 1.15
C VAL A 170 -6.15 -18.89 1.89
N GLY A 171 -5.24 -17.91 2.04
CA GLY A 171 -3.94 -18.09 2.68
C GLY A 171 -3.77 -17.26 3.95
N GLU A 172 -2.89 -17.74 4.86
CA GLU A 172 -2.43 -17.01 6.04
C GLU A 172 -1.00 -16.50 5.81
N TYR A 173 -0.79 -15.19 5.93
CA TYR A 173 0.54 -14.59 5.91
C TYR A 173 0.83 -13.91 7.25
N SER A 174 1.43 -14.67 8.16
CA SER A 174 1.68 -14.27 9.55
C SER A 174 3.11 -14.60 10.00
N GLY A 175 3.41 -14.46 11.28
CA GLY A 175 4.64 -14.96 11.89
C GLY A 175 4.80 -16.48 11.73
N ASP A 176 3.69 -17.20 11.81
CA ASP A 176 3.67 -18.67 11.82
C ASP A 176 3.62 -19.30 10.41
N ARG A 177 2.95 -18.62 9.48
CA ARG A 177 2.72 -19.12 8.10
C ARG A 177 3.04 -18.06 7.06
N LYS A 178 3.47 -18.50 5.88
CA LYS A 178 3.81 -17.65 4.73
C LYS A 178 3.12 -18.17 3.46
N ASP A 179 1.80 -18.35 3.55
CA ASP A 179 1.00 -18.87 2.44
C ASP A 179 0.28 -17.72 1.73
N ILE A 180 0.67 -17.48 0.47
CA ILE A 180 0.07 -16.44 -0.37
C ILE A 180 -0.89 -17.10 -1.34
N ARG A 181 -2.15 -16.69 -1.29
CA ARG A 181 -3.26 -17.19 -2.10
C ARG A 181 -4.04 -16.02 -2.72
N PRO A 182 -4.97 -16.28 -3.65
CA PRO A 182 -5.83 -15.23 -4.21
C PRO A 182 -6.48 -14.33 -3.16
N VAL A 183 -6.93 -14.90 -2.03
CA VAL A 183 -7.30 -14.14 -0.84
C VAL A 183 -6.28 -14.44 0.26
N THR A 184 -5.52 -13.45 0.65
CA THR A 184 -4.48 -13.59 1.69
C THR A 184 -4.83 -12.75 2.91
N VAL A 185 -4.85 -13.38 4.07
CA VAL A 185 -5.02 -12.69 5.35
C VAL A 185 -3.66 -12.55 6.03
N ALA A 186 -3.17 -11.33 6.14
CA ALA A 186 -1.87 -11.02 6.71
C ALA A 186 -1.99 -10.32 8.06
N THR A 187 -0.98 -10.49 8.93
CA THR A 187 -0.87 -9.64 10.11
C THR A 187 -0.08 -8.38 9.79
N TYR A 188 -0.49 -7.24 10.37
CA TYR A 188 0.19 -5.97 10.18
C TYR A 188 1.69 -6.05 10.50
N GLN A 189 2.07 -6.74 11.58
CA GLN A 189 3.44 -6.88 12.02
C GLN A 189 4.35 -7.51 10.94
N VAL A 190 3.85 -8.51 10.23
CA VAL A 190 4.65 -9.22 9.22
C VAL A 190 4.91 -8.36 7.98
N LEU A 191 3.97 -7.49 7.66
CA LEU A 191 4.10 -6.58 6.50
C LEU A 191 4.99 -5.38 6.80
N THR A 192 5.04 -4.94 8.06
CA THR A 192 5.84 -3.78 8.48
C THR A 192 7.20 -4.17 9.03
N TRP A 193 7.46 -5.46 9.24
CA TRP A 193 8.74 -5.92 9.74
C TRP A 193 9.84 -5.70 8.70
N SER A 194 10.83 -4.92 9.05
CA SER A 194 12.05 -4.73 8.27
C SER A 194 13.25 -5.20 9.10
N PRO A 195 14.11 -6.08 8.59
CA PRO A 195 15.34 -6.44 9.31
C PRO A 195 16.19 -5.18 9.47
N VAL A 196 16.39 -4.75 10.70
CA VAL A 196 17.37 -3.70 11.00
C VAL A 196 18.74 -4.24 10.58
N ARG A 197 19.29 -3.74 9.48
CA ARG A 197 20.69 -3.95 9.14
C ARG A 197 21.52 -3.38 10.29
N LYS A 198 21.95 -4.23 11.22
CA LYS A 198 23.04 -3.87 12.12
C LYS A 198 24.23 -3.54 11.22
N LYS A 199 24.59 -2.25 11.11
CA LYS A 199 25.89 -1.85 10.60
C LYS A 199 26.89 -2.65 11.44
N LYS A 200 27.62 -3.60 10.84
CA LYS A 200 28.83 -4.11 11.43
C LYS A 200 29.69 -2.89 11.72
N ARG A 201 29.93 -2.60 12.99
CA ARG A 201 31.01 -1.71 13.39
C ARG A 201 32.24 -2.35 12.77
N GLY A 202 32.83 -1.67 11.80
CA GLY A 202 34.11 -2.06 11.25
C GLY A 202 35.10 -2.12 12.39
N ASP A 203 35.78 -3.23 12.53
CA ASP A 203 36.97 -3.37 13.28
C ASP A 203 37.90 -2.26 12.76
N ALA A 204 38.08 -1.22 13.57
CA ALA A 204 39.16 -0.30 13.37
C ALA A 204 40.44 -1.10 13.67
N GLU A 205 41.17 -1.44 12.63
CA GLU A 205 42.54 -1.86 12.69
C GLU A 205 43.33 -0.72 13.39
N VAL A 206 43.66 -0.94 14.64
CA VAL A 206 44.56 -0.09 15.39
C VAL A 206 45.96 -0.45 14.89
N ASP A 207 46.47 0.32 13.95
CA ASP A 207 47.88 0.38 13.66
C ASP A 207 48.60 0.89 14.95
N ASP A 208 49.33 0.01 15.56
CA ASP A 208 50.23 0.31 16.68
C ASP A 208 51.61 0.63 16.09
N PRO A 209 52.03 1.92 16.04
CA PRO A 209 53.39 2.27 15.64
C PRO A 209 54.25 2.49 16.88
N ALA A 210 54.63 1.42 17.56
CA ALA A 210 55.66 1.56 18.59
C ALA A 210 56.41 0.24 18.79
N GLY A 211 57.47 0.08 18.08
CA GLY A 211 58.37 -1.03 18.28
C GLY A 211 59.67 -0.86 17.53
N ASP A 212 60.50 0.06 17.92
CA ASP A 212 61.96 -0.16 17.85
C ASP A 212 62.71 0.98 18.52
N LEU A 213 63.16 0.71 19.72
CA LEU A 213 64.34 1.39 20.33
C LEU A 213 64.86 0.47 21.45
N GLY A 214 65.99 -0.18 21.19
CA GLY A 214 66.77 -0.81 22.23
C GLY A 214 67.52 -2.06 21.81
#